data_7868c35fb83b4c5f435bd80d5e37ae3f
#
_entry.id   7868c35fb83b4c5f435bd80d5e37ae3f
#
_cell.length_a   1.000
_cell.length_b   1.000
_cell.length_c   1.000
_cell.angle_alpha   90.00
_cell.angle_beta   90.00
_cell.angle_gamma   90.00
#
_symmetry.space_group_name_H-M   'P 1'
#
loop_
_entity.id
_entity.type
_entity.pdbx_description
1 polymer ?
#
loop_
_entity_poly.entity_id
_entity_poly.type
_entity_poly.pdbx_seq_one_letter_code
_entity_poly.pdbx_strand_id
1 'polypeptide(L)'
;MNTKHWLALSLAALIWTDARADQKPAAAPRPTPVTRPEMKKLLEDMKQRTPRIPLPPLTDEEKKAAEPDQLSRGYEGRLRSLYLPGSDLRGYLYFAGSPARRPDSPPPRFTIEPDPTVTLDYAFKTKLFWIASRANNCQYCLGHQESKLLAVGMSDDDLASLDTDWSVFPEAEQAAFAFARRLTLEPQNLTDADIDRCRKHYTDLQILEMALSVGGNNAINRWKEGTGVPQSAGGGNFGGRGGAAGEEHSYLTPTSDKFVLTVSKVAPVKTPAAGKVEVPTVLDRPALESPSKLEQALAAAANRKPRLPVTDETTARAVLKEIAPSGPIPGWMRLLANYPGAGLRTATGFVATAKSSDLSPLLRAQIDWVIARQDRAWYALGEARKALRALGQTDAQIAALDGDQQGISEKDRALLTFARNLAASPAVLTDAQAAEAVRLAGPRDVTQTVHYTAMRALFDRFTEAAGLPIDP
;
A
#
# COMPACT_ATOMS: atom_id res chain seq x y z
N MET A 1 -86.77 -10.57 -10.65
CA MET A 1 -85.88 -11.11 -11.74
C MET A 1 -84.46 -10.70 -11.37
N ASN A 2 -83.67 -11.74 -11.05
CA ASN A 2 -82.31 -11.63 -10.56
C ASN A 2 -81.33 -11.59 -11.71
N THR A 3 -80.36 -10.66 -11.63
CA THR A 3 -79.11 -10.78 -12.37
C THR A 3 -77.91 -10.48 -11.45
N LYS A 4 -77.18 -11.54 -11.13
CA LYS A 4 -75.94 -11.53 -10.34
C LYS A 4 -74.76 -11.07 -11.26
N HIS A 5 -74.09 -10.02 -10.88
CA HIS A 5 -72.78 -9.67 -11.47
C HIS A 5 -71.66 -10.30 -10.67
N TRP A 6 -70.92 -11.19 -11.31
CA TRP A 6 -69.65 -11.71 -10.83
C TRP A 6 -68.52 -10.78 -11.18
N LEU A 7 -67.89 -10.20 -10.17
CA LEU A 7 -66.61 -9.51 -10.30
C LEU A 7 -65.48 -10.58 -10.28
N ALA A 8 -64.81 -10.76 -11.37
CA ALA A 8 -63.57 -11.53 -11.45
C ALA A 8 -62.40 -10.68 -10.99
N LEU A 9 -61.84 -10.99 -9.80
CA LEU A 9 -60.55 -10.44 -9.34
C LEU A 9 -59.43 -11.21 -10.06
N SER A 10 -58.78 -10.55 -11.02
CA SER A 10 -57.53 -11.02 -11.62
C SER A 10 -56.40 -10.80 -10.64
N LEU A 11 -55.90 -11.84 -9.99
CA LEU A 11 -54.63 -11.83 -9.28
C LEU A 11 -53.49 -11.81 -10.33
N ALA A 12 -52.90 -10.64 -10.56
CA ALA A 12 -51.64 -10.55 -11.27
C ALA A 12 -50.51 -11.01 -10.29
N ALA A 13 -50.11 -12.27 -10.42
CA ALA A 13 -48.89 -12.76 -9.77
C ALA A 13 -47.70 -12.06 -10.41
N LEU A 14 -47.13 -11.06 -9.71
CA LEU A 14 -45.80 -10.53 -10.02
C LEU A 14 -44.78 -11.66 -9.78
N ILE A 15 -44.38 -12.30 -10.86
CA ILE A 15 -43.24 -13.20 -10.87
C ILE A 15 -42.02 -12.28 -10.72
N TRP A 16 -41.52 -12.12 -9.51
CA TRP A 16 -40.19 -11.63 -9.26
C TRP A 16 -39.25 -12.73 -9.76
N THR A 17 -38.80 -12.60 -11.00
CA THR A 17 -37.63 -13.36 -11.48
C THR A 17 -36.44 -12.87 -10.67
N ASP A 18 -36.00 -13.71 -9.78
CA ASP A 18 -34.75 -13.55 -9.01
C ASP A 18 -33.61 -13.43 -10.02
N ALA A 19 -33.22 -12.21 -10.39
CA ALA A 19 -32.07 -11.94 -11.23
C ALA A 19 -30.75 -12.14 -10.42
N ARG A 20 -30.71 -13.20 -9.62
CA ARG A 20 -29.51 -13.78 -9.01
C ARG A 20 -28.83 -14.79 -9.92
N ALA A 21 -29.19 -14.78 -11.23
CA ALA A 21 -28.50 -15.59 -12.19
C ALA A 21 -27.09 -15.08 -12.42
N ASP A 22 -26.11 -15.91 -12.11
CA ASP A 22 -24.72 -15.86 -12.54
C ASP A 22 -23.82 -14.75 -11.99
N GLN A 23 -23.86 -14.47 -10.69
CA GLN A 23 -22.67 -13.94 -10.05
C GLN A 23 -21.61 -15.06 -10.04
N LYS A 24 -20.67 -14.97 -10.98
CA LYS A 24 -19.46 -15.79 -10.96
C LYS A 24 -18.86 -15.72 -9.56
N PRO A 25 -18.58 -16.85 -8.88
CA PRO A 25 -18.03 -16.78 -7.53
C PRO A 25 -16.85 -15.85 -7.49
N ALA A 26 -16.76 -15.02 -6.45
CA ALA A 26 -15.66 -14.09 -6.27
C ALA A 26 -14.34 -14.84 -6.46
N ALA A 27 -13.51 -14.38 -7.38
CA ALA A 27 -12.21 -14.99 -7.59
C ALA A 27 -11.43 -14.96 -6.28
N ALA A 28 -10.85 -16.08 -5.87
CA ALA A 28 -9.99 -16.14 -4.70
C ALA A 28 -8.86 -15.11 -4.82
N PRO A 29 -8.31 -14.62 -3.71
CA PRO A 29 -7.11 -13.79 -3.73
C PRO A 29 -6.03 -14.48 -4.56
N ARG A 30 -5.25 -13.69 -5.32
CA ARG A 30 -4.19 -14.25 -6.16
C ARG A 30 -3.21 -15.04 -5.29
N PRO A 31 -2.87 -16.29 -5.67
CA PRO A 31 -1.91 -17.07 -4.91
C PRO A 31 -0.54 -16.38 -4.91
N THR A 32 0.17 -16.49 -3.80
CA THR A 32 1.58 -16.08 -3.73
C THR A 32 2.42 -17.15 -4.45
N PRO A 33 3.15 -16.80 -5.53
CA PRO A 33 3.96 -17.80 -6.25
C PRO A 33 5.07 -18.34 -5.35
N VAL A 34 5.27 -19.64 -5.39
CA VAL A 34 6.26 -20.34 -4.55
C VAL A 34 7.58 -20.60 -5.29
N THR A 35 7.56 -20.55 -6.61
CA THR A 35 8.75 -20.74 -7.43
C THR A 35 9.06 -19.50 -8.26
N ARG A 36 10.33 -19.33 -8.62
CA ARG A 36 10.76 -18.24 -9.49
C ARG A 36 10.08 -18.28 -10.87
N PRO A 37 9.96 -19.43 -11.54
CA PRO A 37 9.21 -19.55 -12.80
C PRO A 37 7.74 -19.13 -12.66
N GLU A 38 7.04 -19.53 -11.61
CA GLU A 38 5.65 -19.11 -11.37
C GLU A 38 5.54 -17.59 -11.19
N MET A 39 6.49 -17.00 -10.44
CA MET A 39 6.53 -15.55 -10.27
C MET A 39 6.72 -14.83 -11.61
N LYS A 40 7.66 -15.30 -12.46
CA LYS A 40 7.87 -14.75 -13.80
C LYS A 40 6.64 -14.89 -14.69
N LYS A 41 5.95 -16.04 -14.63
CA LYS A 41 4.70 -16.24 -15.33
C LYS A 41 3.63 -15.26 -14.87
N LEU A 42 3.46 -15.03 -13.58
CA LEU A 42 2.51 -14.05 -13.06
C LEU A 42 2.85 -12.62 -13.48
N LEU A 43 4.13 -12.25 -13.55
CA LEU A 43 4.56 -10.95 -14.07
C LEU A 43 4.15 -10.78 -15.55
N GLU A 44 4.31 -11.83 -16.34
CA GLU A 44 3.89 -11.82 -17.75
C GLU A 44 2.38 -11.74 -17.90
N ASP A 45 1.62 -12.56 -17.16
CA ASP A 45 0.16 -12.58 -17.18
C ASP A 45 -0.45 -11.21 -16.76
N MET A 46 0.26 -10.47 -15.90
CA MET A 46 -0.16 -9.13 -15.46
C MET A 46 -0.22 -8.08 -16.58
N LYS A 47 0.41 -8.31 -17.72
CA LYS A 47 0.29 -7.43 -18.89
C LYS A 47 -1.15 -7.39 -19.42
N GLN A 48 -1.90 -8.47 -19.22
CA GLN A 48 -3.29 -8.63 -19.68
C GLN A 48 -4.33 -8.33 -18.59
N ARG A 49 -3.88 -7.80 -17.42
CA ARG A 49 -4.79 -7.49 -16.32
C ARG A 49 -5.76 -6.38 -16.69
N THR A 50 -7.04 -6.59 -16.45
CA THR A 50 -8.05 -5.52 -16.52
C THR A 50 -7.97 -4.67 -15.27
N PRO A 51 -7.90 -3.34 -15.38
CA PRO A 51 -7.96 -2.44 -14.22
C PRO A 51 -9.26 -2.60 -13.43
N ARG A 52 -9.18 -2.45 -12.11
CA ARG A 52 -10.33 -2.59 -11.19
C ARG A 52 -11.27 -1.40 -11.19
N ILE A 53 -10.75 -0.21 -11.51
CA ILE A 53 -11.53 1.03 -11.49
C ILE A 53 -11.73 1.48 -12.94
N PRO A 54 -12.98 1.52 -13.44
CA PRO A 54 -13.24 1.92 -14.80
C PRO A 54 -12.98 3.42 -15.00
N LEU A 55 -12.50 3.77 -16.18
CA LEU A 55 -12.37 5.14 -16.63
C LEU A 55 -13.41 5.44 -17.72
N PRO A 56 -13.98 6.65 -17.75
CA PRO A 56 -14.82 7.05 -18.86
C PRO A 56 -14.04 7.04 -20.19
N PRO A 57 -14.71 6.90 -21.34
CA PRO A 57 -14.08 7.08 -22.63
C PRO A 57 -13.34 8.41 -22.72
N LEU A 58 -12.29 8.47 -23.56
CA LEU A 58 -11.60 9.74 -23.84
C LEU A 58 -12.58 10.73 -24.50
N THR A 59 -12.63 11.96 -23.99
CA THR A 59 -13.35 13.04 -24.66
C THR A 59 -12.63 13.43 -25.95
N ASP A 60 -13.31 14.17 -26.84
CA ASP A 60 -12.68 14.63 -28.08
C ASP A 60 -11.61 15.69 -27.80
N GLU A 61 -11.75 16.47 -26.73
CA GLU A 61 -10.72 17.39 -26.24
C GLU A 61 -9.50 16.62 -25.72
N GLU A 62 -9.71 15.57 -24.91
CA GLU A 62 -8.62 14.70 -24.43
C GLU A 62 -7.91 14.02 -25.60
N LYS A 63 -8.64 13.57 -26.62
CA LYS A 63 -8.03 12.98 -27.83
C LYS A 63 -7.24 14.00 -28.66
N LYS A 64 -7.74 15.23 -28.77
CA LYS A 64 -7.08 16.34 -29.49
C LYS A 64 -5.89 16.91 -28.73
N ALA A 65 -5.99 17.01 -27.43
CA ALA A 65 -4.93 17.50 -26.53
C ALA A 65 -3.83 16.44 -26.30
N ALA A 66 -4.04 15.22 -26.77
CA ALA A 66 -3.09 14.15 -26.67
C ALA A 66 -1.97 14.33 -27.70
N GLU A 67 -0.99 15.19 -27.37
CA GLU A 67 0.38 14.88 -27.75
C GLU A 67 0.63 13.39 -27.44
N PRO A 68 1.32 12.63 -28.31
CA PRO A 68 1.61 11.22 -28.05
C PRO A 68 2.10 10.95 -26.61
N ASP A 69 2.77 11.92 -26.02
CA ASP A 69 3.25 11.95 -24.64
C ASP A 69 2.16 12.08 -23.56
N GLN A 70 0.99 12.62 -23.84
CA GLN A 70 -0.10 12.76 -22.85
C GLN A 70 -1.03 11.54 -22.82
N LEU A 71 -1.21 10.86 -23.94
CA LEU A 71 -1.83 9.53 -23.97
C LEU A 71 -0.97 8.50 -23.25
N SER A 72 0.35 8.69 -23.21
CA SER A 72 1.30 7.86 -22.44
C SER A 72 1.21 8.06 -20.92
N ARG A 73 0.44 9.02 -20.42
CA ARG A 73 0.10 9.09 -18.99
C ARG A 73 -0.70 7.88 -18.52
N GLY A 74 -1.18 7.09 -19.48
CA GLY A 74 -1.78 5.80 -19.23
C GLY A 74 -2.95 5.85 -18.27
N TYR A 75 -3.39 4.69 -17.86
CA TYR A 75 -4.51 4.51 -16.96
C TYR A 75 -4.36 5.32 -15.64
N GLU A 76 -3.21 5.23 -14.97
CA GLU A 76 -3.00 5.90 -13.69
C GLU A 76 -3.03 7.43 -13.78
N GLY A 77 -2.46 7.99 -14.84
CA GLY A 77 -2.47 9.45 -15.02
C GLY A 77 -3.89 9.99 -15.15
N ARG A 78 -4.73 9.33 -15.96
CA ARG A 78 -6.14 9.70 -16.11
C ARG A 78 -6.94 9.48 -14.82
N LEU A 79 -6.73 8.35 -14.14
CA LEU A 79 -7.39 8.06 -12.88
C LEU A 79 -7.14 9.17 -11.85
N ARG A 80 -5.89 9.62 -11.75
CA ARG A 80 -5.48 10.70 -10.86
C ARG A 80 -6.08 12.04 -11.26
N SER A 81 -5.96 12.39 -12.53
CA SER A 81 -6.50 13.65 -13.06
C SER A 81 -8.01 13.79 -12.81
N LEU A 82 -8.76 12.70 -12.98
CA LEU A 82 -10.21 12.70 -12.84
C LEU A 82 -10.69 12.64 -11.40
N TYR A 83 -10.03 11.87 -10.55
CA TYR A 83 -10.58 11.50 -9.24
C TYR A 83 -9.77 11.97 -8.03
N LEU A 84 -8.54 12.47 -8.25
CA LEU A 84 -7.65 12.98 -7.20
C LEU A 84 -7.06 14.36 -7.58
N PRO A 85 -7.88 15.34 -8.00
CA PRO A 85 -7.38 16.64 -8.39
C PRO A 85 -6.65 17.29 -7.21
N GLY A 86 -5.45 17.82 -7.45
CA GLY A 86 -4.66 18.52 -6.44
C GLY A 86 -3.93 17.62 -5.42
N SER A 87 -4.06 16.29 -5.50
CA SER A 87 -3.29 15.39 -4.64
C SER A 87 -1.87 15.20 -5.16
N ASP A 88 -0.88 15.37 -4.28
CA ASP A 88 0.51 15.05 -4.60
C ASP A 88 0.79 13.56 -4.35
N LEU A 89 0.71 12.79 -5.42
CA LEU A 89 0.95 11.35 -5.38
C LEU A 89 2.43 10.99 -5.29
N ARG A 90 3.31 11.96 -5.36
CA ARG A 90 4.73 11.77 -5.07
C ARG A 90 5.00 11.62 -3.58
N GLY A 91 4.00 11.91 -2.73
CA GLY A 91 4.11 11.79 -1.27
C GLY A 91 4.61 10.42 -0.78
N TYR A 92 4.36 9.35 -1.54
CA TYR A 92 4.90 8.02 -1.25
C TYR A 92 6.37 7.86 -1.64
N LEU A 93 6.92 8.69 -2.50
CA LEU A 93 8.18 8.48 -3.21
C LEU A 93 9.33 9.34 -2.70
N TYR A 94 9.10 10.29 -1.82
CA TYR A 94 10.15 11.20 -1.37
C TYR A 94 11.36 10.50 -0.75
N PHE A 95 11.15 9.32 -0.19
CA PHE A 95 12.22 8.49 0.38
C PHE A 95 12.65 7.31 -0.52
N ALA A 96 12.03 7.12 -1.67
CA ALA A 96 12.40 6.05 -2.58
C ALA A 96 13.76 6.26 -3.28
N GLY A 97 14.23 7.51 -3.31
CA GLY A 97 15.43 7.88 -4.05
C GLY A 97 15.20 7.96 -5.56
N SER A 98 16.24 8.37 -6.27
CA SER A 98 16.26 8.44 -7.74
C SER A 98 17.55 7.81 -8.25
N PRO A 99 17.54 7.13 -9.41
CA PRO A 99 18.77 6.62 -10.01
C PRO A 99 19.71 7.78 -10.34
N ALA A 100 21.01 7.55 -10.26
CA ALA A 100 22.01 8.50 -10.72
C ALA A 100 21.69 8.87 -12.19
N ARG A 101 21.65 10.17 -12.46
CA ARG A 101 21.36 10.68 -13.81
C ARG A 101 22.52 10.35 -14.73
N ARG A 102 22.24 9.75 -15.89
CA ARG A 102 23.23 9.69 -16.96
C ARG A 102 23.27 11.04 -17.68
N PRO A 103 24.47 11.49 -18.13
CA PRO A 103 24.63 12.78 -18.82
C PRO A 103 23.66 12.94 -20.01
N ASP A 104 23.40 11.85 -20.75
CA ASP A 104 22.62 11.85 -21.97
C ASP A 104 21.12 11.55 -21.78
N SER A 105 20.67 11.46 -20.51
CA SER A 105 19.22 11.23 -20.25
C SER A 105 18.45 12.55 -20.35
N PRO A 106 17.23 12.53 -20.96
CA PRO A 106 16.37 13.70 -20.91
C PRO A 106 16.10 14.08 -19.45
N PRO A 107 15.89 15.38 -19.17
CA PRO A 107 15.58 15.80 -17.80
C PRO A 107 14.36 15.02 -17.29
N PRO A 108 14.39 14.56 -16.02
CA PRO A 108 13.24 13.89 -15.45
C PRO A 108 12.05 14.86 -15.48
N ARG A 109 10.88 14.37 -15.85
CA ARG A 109 9.64 15.17 -15.89
C ARG A 109 9.32 15.81 -14.52
N PHE A 110 9.89 15.25 -13.45
CA PHE A 110 9.74 15.74 -12.09
C PHE A 110 11.12 15.68 -11.40
N THR A 111 11.65 16.80 -11.06
CA THR A 111 12.80 16.90 -10.16
C THR A 111 12.28 16.90 -8.73
N ILE A 112 12.58 15.83 -7.98
CA ILE A 112 12.49 15.89 -6.52
C ILE A 112 13.79 16.56 -6.08
N GLU A 113 13.69 17.73 -5.45
CA GLU A 113 14.88 18.37 -4.90
C GLU A 113 15.56 17.42 -3.90
N PRO A 114 16.87 17.19 -4.04
CA PRO A 114 17.59 16.34 -3.12
C PRO A 114 17.46 16.87 -1.69
N ASP A 115 17.21 16.00 -0.76
CA ASP A 115 17.34 16.28 0.66
C ASP A 115 18.70 15.69 1.10
N PRO A 116 19.67 16.50 1.52
CA PRO A 116 21.01 16.01 1.87
C PRO A 116 21.00 15.10 3.11
N THR A 117 19.90 15.07 3.86
CA THR A 117 19.73 14.17 5.00
C THR A 117 19.25 12.79 4.58
N VAL A 118 18.78 12.61 3.34
CA VAL A 118 18.40 11.34 2.73
C VAL A 118 19.62 10.73 2.06
N THR A 119 20.24 9.73 2.70
CA THR A 119 21.62 9.30 2.39
C THR A 119 21.73 7.87 1.88
N LEU A 120 20.68 7.06 1.96
CA LEU A 120 20.72 5.68 1.51
C LEU A 120 20.67 5.57 -0.02
N ASP A 121 21.48 4.66 -0.53
CA ASP A 121 21.63 4.42 -1.96
C ASP A 121 20.34 3.96 -2.64
N TYR A 122 20.15 4.36 -3.90
CA TYR A 122 18.96 4.02 -4.68
C TYR A 122 18.82 2.53 -4.95
N ALA A 123 19.92 1.83 -5.32
CA ALA A 123 19.89 0.41 -5.60
C ALA A 123 19.55 -0.39 -4.35
N PHE A 124 20.12 0.01 -3.20
CA PHE A 124 19.77 -0.55 -1.90
C PHE A 124 18.28 -0.36 -1.58
N LYS A 125 17.73 0.85 -1.71
CA LYS A 125 16.31 1.10 -1.51
C LYS A 125 15.43 0.32 -2.48
N THR A 126 15.90 0.09 -3.71
CA THR A 126 15.19 -0.73 -4.71
C THR A 126 15.13 -2.21 -4.28
N LYS A 127 16.20 -2.73 -3.63
CA LYS A 127 16.16 -4.06 -3.01
C LYS A 127 15.10 -4.12 -1.89
N LEU A 128 15.06 -3.10 -1.00
CA LEU A 128 14.03 -3.01 0.05
C LEU A 128 12.63 -2.97 -0.56
N PHE A 129 12.45 -2.25 -1.67
CA PHE A 129 11.17 -2.19 -2.39
C PHE A 129 10.80 -3.56 -2.98
N TRP A 130 11.76 -4.30 -3.52
CA TRP A 130 11.53 -5.66 -3.99
C TRP A 130 11.05 -6.56 -2.84
N ILE A 131 11.75 -6.53 -1.68
CA ILE A 131 11.37 -7.28 -0.47
C ILE A 131 9.94 -6.94 -0.01
N ALA A 132 9.61 -5.65 0.09
CA ALA A 132 8.27 -5.21 0.47
C ALA A 132 7.21 -5.65 -0.54
N SER A 133 7.51 -5.58 -1.84
CA SER A 133 6.59 -5.99 -2.91
C SER A 133 6.36 -7.50 -2.91
N ARG A 134 7.40 -8.27 -2.64
CA ARG A 134 7.32 -9.72 -2.50
C ARG A 134 6.46 -10.12 -1.29
N ALA A 135 6.68 -9.46 -0.15
CA ALA A 135 5.88 -9.66 1.05
C ALA A 135 4.39 -9.33 0.84
N ASN A 136 4.11 -8.29 0.06
CA ASN A 136 2.75 -7.87 -0.28
C ASN A 136 2.15 -8.61 -1.48
N ASN A 137 2.91 -9.47 -2.16
CA ASN A 137 2.50 -10.15 -3.40
C ASN A 137 2.07 -9.16 -4.51
N CYS A 138 2.70 -7.98 -4.56
CA CYS A 138 2.43 -6.97 -5.59
C CYS A 138 3.23 -7.28 -6.86
N GLN A 139 2.62 -8.04 -7.77
CA GLN A 139 3.29 -8.47 -9.01
C GLN A 139 3.72 -7.29 -9.88
N TYR A 140 2.85 -6.27 -10.05
CA TYR A 140 3.21 -5.04 -10.76
C TYR A 140 4.52 -4.43 -10.23
N CYS A 141 4.61 -4.31 -8.90
CA CYS A 141 5.77 -3.70 -8.27
C CYS A 141 7.02 -4.58 -8.40
N LEU A 142 6.89 -5.90 -8.26
CA LEU A 142 8.00 -6.83 -8.46
C LEU A 142 8.64 -6.67 -9.83
N GLY A 143 7.85 -6.71 -10.91
CA GLY A 143 8.38 -6.55 -12.27
C GLY A 143 9.13 -5.23 -12.47
N HIS A 144 8.59 -4.13 -11.93
CA HIS A 144 9.28 -2.83 -11.98
C HIS A 144 10.59 -2.80 -11.18
N GLN A 145 10.61 -3.40 -9.98
CA GLN A 145 11.84 -3.42 -9.19
C GLN A 145 12.89 -4.35 -9.81
N GLU A 146 12.51 -5.48 -10.38
CA GLU A 146 13.43 -6.36 -11.11
C GLU A 146 14.09 -5.64 -12.29
N SER A 147 13.30 -4.97 -13.12
CA SER A 147 13.84 -4.18 -14.24
C SER A 147 14.84 -3.12 -13.78
N LYS A 148 14.60 -2.47 -12.64
CA LYS A 148 15.53 -1.48 -12.07
C LYS A 148 16.81 -2.12 -11.52
N LEU A 149 16.68 -3.26 -10.84
CA LEU A 149 17.83 -3.96 -10.26
C LEU A 149 18.72 -4.57 -11.34
N LEU A 150 18.15 -5.14 -12.39
CA LEU A 150 18.88 -5.56 -13.59
C LEU A 150 19.62 -4.38 -14.24
N ALA A 151 18.98 -3.21 -14.33
CA ALA A 151 19.61 -2.01 -14.89
C ALA A 151 20.80 -1.47 -14.10
N VAL A 152 20.91 -1.79 -12.81
CA VAL A 152 22.07 -1.46 -11.96
C VAL A 152 23.07 -2.62 -11.82
N GLY A 153 22.89 -3.69 -12.61
CA GLY A 153 23.88 -4.77 -12.75
C GLY A 153 23.63 -6.01 -11.89
N MET A 154 22.49 -6.13 -11.22
CA MET A 154 22.13 -7.40 -10.56
C MET A 154 21.84 -8.47 -11.60
N SER A 155 22.26 -9.70 -11.31
CA SER A 155 21.93 -10.87 -12.11
C SER A 155 20.54 -11.44 -11.75
N ASP A 156 20.02 -12.37 -12.56
CA ASP A 156 18.80 -13.11 -12.22
C ASP A 156 18.99 -13.99 -10.97
N ASP A 157 20.21 -14.48 -10.75
CA ASP A 157 20.57 -15.24 -9.54
C ASP A 157 20.57 -14.38 -8.28
N ASP A 158 21.07 -13.12 -8.37
CA ASP A 158 20.98 -12.19 -7.26
C ASP A 158 19.53 -11.84 -6.92
N LEU A 159 18.66 -11.65 -7.94
CA LEU A 159 17.23 -11.43 -7.76
C LEU A 159 16.55 -12.64 -7.10
N ALA A 160 16.91 -13.87 -7.52
CA ALA A 160 16.41 -15.08 -6.89
C ALA A 160 16.87 -15.18 -5.43
N SER A 161 18.10 -14.75 -5.13
CA SER A 161 18.64 -14.75 -3.76
C SER A 161 17.90 -13.78 -2.83
N LEU A 162 17.35 -12.66 -3.34
CA LEU A 162 16.47 -11.79 -2.53
C LEU A 162 15.26 -12.54 -1.97
N ASP A 163 14.79 -13.57 -2.65
CA ASP A 163 13.65 -14.38 -2.23
C ASP A 163 14.05 -15.58 -1.35
N THR A 164 15.24 -16.12 -1.54
CA THR A 164 15.62 -17.45 -1.01
C THR A 164 16.73 -17.43 0.01
N ASP A 165 17.85 -16.77 -0.27
CA ASP A 165 19.06 -16.86 0.54
C ASP A 165 19.77 -15.50 0.70
N TRP A 166 19.50 -14.86 1.81
CA TRP A 166 20.13 -13.57 2.12
C TRP A 166 21.58 -13.69 2.58
N SER A 167 22.10 -14.89 2.85
CA SER A 167 23.49 -15.07 3.31
C SER A 167 24.52 -14.66 2.25
N VAL A 168 24.10 -14.54 0.98
CA VAL A 168 24.96 -14.07 -0.11
C VAL A 168 25.13 -12.55 -0.14
N PHE A 169 24.31 -11.82 0.62
CA PHE A 169 24.39 -10.36 0.74
C PHE A 169 25.19 -9.94 1.98
N PRO A 170 25.75 -8.72 2.01
CA PRO A 170 26.42 -8.17 3.19
C PRO A 170 25.51 -8.21 4.43
N GLU A 171 26.09 -8.39 5.62
CA GLU A 171 25.33 -8.44 6.89
C GLU A 171 24.44 -7.19 7.10
N ALA A 172 24.92 -6.03 6.68
CA ALA A 172 24.16 -4.79 6.71
C ALA A 172 22.85 -4.91 5.90
N GLU A 173 22.93 -5.44 4.67
CA GLU A 173 21.77 -5.66 3.82
C GLU A 173 20.83 -6.73 4.40
N GLN A 174 21.39 -7.82 4.94
CA GLN A 174 20.59 -8.86 5.59
C GLN A 174 19.76 -8.30 6.76
N ALA A 175 20.36 -7.43 7.59
CA ALA A 175 19.67 -6.77 8.69
C ALA A 175 18.52 -5.88 8.17
N ALA A 176 18.80 -5.10 7.13
CA ALA A 176 17.82 -4.22 6.50
C ALA A 176 16.69 -5.00 5.79
N PHE A 177 16.98 -6.12 5.16
CA PHE A 177 15.97 -6.99 4.54
C PHE A 177 15.04 -7.61 5.57
N ALA A 178 15.61 -8.08 6.70
CA ALA A 178 14.81 -8.61 7.80
C ALA A 178 13.91 -7.53 8.41
N PHE A 179 14.43 -6.31 8.59
CA PHE A 179 13.67 -5.15 9.04
C PHE A 179 12.54 -4.80 8.06
N ALA A 180 12.84 -4.63 6.78
CA ALA A 180 11.87 -4.26 5.75
C ALA A 180 10.73 -5.28 5.64
N ARG A 181 11.06 -6.56 5.69
CA ARG A 181 10.10 -7.65 5.66
C ARG A 181 9.19 -7.65 6.88
N ARG A 182 9.75 -7.54 8.09
CA ARG A 182 8.97 -7.50 9.33
C ARG A 182 8.07 -6.27 9.37
N LEU A 183 8.62 -5.10 9.03
CA LEU A 183 7.86 -3.85 8.95
C LEU A 183 6.71 -3.92 7.95
N THR A 184 6.85 -4.69 6.88
CA THR A 184 5.80 -4.88 5.88
C THR A 184 4.68 -5.81 6.38
N LEU A 185 5.03 -6.96 6.96
CA LEU A 185 4.08 -8.01 7.31
C LEU A 185 3.49 -7.84 8.71
N GLU A 186 4.33 -7.43 9.66
CA GLU A 186 4.05 -7.47 11.10
C GLU A 186 4.63 -6.23 11.80
N PRO A 187 4.24 -5.00 11.43
CA PRO A 187 4.82 -3.78 12.01
C PRO A 187 4.72 -3.75 13.54
N GLN A 188 3.65 -4.31 14.11
CA GLN A 188 3.43 -4.41 15.56
C GLN A 188 4.43 -5.33 16.28
N ASN A 189 5.04 -6.27 15.57
CA ASN A 189 6.00 -7.23 16.11
C ASN A 189 7.46 -6.77 15.95
N LEU A 190 7.66 -5.55 15.44
CA LEU A 190 8.98 -4.94 15.40
C LEU A 190 9.46 -4.64 16.82
N THR A 191 10.63 -5.14 17.18
CA THR A 191 11.22 -5.05 18.51
C THR A 191 12.42 -4.10 18.54
N ASP A 192 12.85 -3.72 19.74
CA ASP A 192 14.10 -2.96 19.92
C ASP A 192 15.30 -3.75 19.38
N ALA A 193 15.30 -5.09 19.55
CA ALA A 193 16.35 -5.95 19.00
C ALA A 193 16.43 -5.93 17.47
N ASP A 194 15.33 -5.69 16.74
CA ASP A 194 15.36 -5.52 15.28
C ASP A 194 16.01 -4.20 14.90
N ILE A 195 15.71 -3.14 15.64
CA ILE A 195 16.35 -1.82 15.46
C ILE A 195 17.84 -1.91 15.83
N ASP A 196 18.21 -2.54 16.94
CA ASP A 196 19.59 -2.69 17.38
C ASP A 196 20.43 -3.52 16.41
N ARG A 197 19.82 -4.49 15.73
CA ARG A 197 20.47 -5.21 14.63
C ARG A 197 20.82 -4.27 13.48
N CYS A 198 19.91 -3.37 13.12
CA CYS A 198 20.18 -2.35 12.10
C CYS A 198 21.22 -1.33 12.59
N ARG A 199 21.21 -0.91 13.86
CA ARG A 199 22.17 0.05 14.45
C ARG A 199 23.62 -0.40 14.39
N LYS A 200 23.89 -1.70 14.21
CA LYS A 200 25.25 -2.20 13.97
C LYS A 200 25.85 -1.69 12.65
N HIS A 201 25.00 -1.25 11.71
CA HIS A 201 25.41 -0.93 10.34
C HIS A 201 24.90 0.44 9.87
N TYR A 202 23.86 0.98 10.51
CA TYR A 202 23.16 2.19 10.09
C TYR A 202 22.93 3.13 11.27
N THR A 203 22.94 4.43 10.99
CA THR A 203 22.53 5.45 11.97
C THR A 203 21.02 5.40 12.20
N ASP A 204 20.54 5.97 13.31
CA ASP A 204 19.10 6.06 13.60
C ASP A 204 18.33 6.81 12.49
N LEU A 205 18.93 7.83 11.88
CA LEU A 205 18.33 8.53 10.73
C LEU A 205 18.25 7.60 9.51
N GLN A 206 19.28 6.84 9.20
CA GLN A 206 19.22 5.87 8.10
C GLN A 206 18.17 4.77 8.36
N ILE A 207 17.99 4.35 9.60
CA ILE A 207 16.92 3.40 9.97
C ILE A 207 15.54 4.05 9.78
N LEU A 208 15.39 5.31 10.15
CA LEU A 208 14.16 6.07 9.89
C LEU A 208 13.93 6.26 8.39
N GLU A 209 14.98 6.54 7.62
CA GLU A 209 14.93 6.61 6.16
C GLU A 209 14.47 5.27 5.54
N MET A 210 15.01 4.15 6.04
CA MET A 210 14.54 2.81 5.63
C MET A 210 13.05 2.62 5.95
N ALA A 211 12.61 3.00 7.15
CA ALA A 211 11.21 2.87 7.55
C ALA A 211 10.26 3.69 6.66
N LEU A 212 10.66 4.93 6.32
CA LEU A 212 9.91 5.80 5.42
C LEU A 212 9.92 5.30 3.97
N SER A 213 11.05 4.77 3.50
CA SER A 213 11.15 4.15 2.18
C SER A 213 10.27 2.90 2.09
N VAL A 214 10.36 1.97 3.04
CA VAL A 214 9.55 0.75 3.09
C VAL A 214 8.06 1.08 3.26
N GLY A 215 7.72 2.08 4.09
CA GLY A 215 6.35 2.58 4.20
C GLY A 215 5.82 3.11 2.86
N GLY A 216 6.60 3.91 2.15
CA GLY A 216 6.28 4.38 0.81
C GLY A 216 6.11 3.24 -0.20
N ASN A 217 6.96 2.22 -0.12
CA ASN A 217 6.84 1.01 -0.95
C ASN A 217 5.50 0.29 -0.68
N ASN A 218 5.13 0.17 0.58
CA ASN A 218 3.83 -0.38 0.98
C ASN A 218 2.65 0.45 0.45
N ALA A 219 2.76 1.78 0.47
CA ALA A 219 1.77 2.67 -0.10
C ALA A 219 1.59 2.43 -1.62
N ILE A 220 2.71 2.35 -2.36
CA ILE A 220 2.67 2.07 -3.80
C ILE A 220 2.08 0.67 -4.08
N ASN A 221 2.43 -0.34 -3.28
CA ASN A 221 1.85 -1.67 -3.44
C ASN A 221 0.31 -1.62 -3.30
N ARG A 222 -0.23 -0.89 -2.29
CA ARG A 222 -1.69 -0.73 -2.13
C ARG A 222 -2.30 0.04 -3.29
N TRP A 223 -1.64 1.11 -3.75
CA TRP A 223 -2.12 1.85 -4.91
C TRP A 223 -2.23 0.95 -6.15
N LYS A 224 -1.17 0.18 -6.46
CA LYS A 224 -1.16 -0.71 -7.62
C LYS A 224 -2.16 -1.86 -7.50
N GLU A 225 -2.28 -2.46 -6.33
CA GLU A 225 -3.23 -3.53 -6.09
C GLU A 225 -4.66 -3.01 -6.02
N GLY A 226 -4.93 -1.90 -5.36
CA GLY A 226 -6.26 -1.31 -5.26
C GLY A 226 -6.83 -0.88 -6.63
N THR A 227 -6.01 -0.25 -7.46
CA THR A 227 -6.41 0.20 -8.80
C THR A 227 -6.37 -0.90 -9.85
N GLY A 228 -5.63 -1.98 -9.61
CA GLY A 228 -5.51 -3.08 -10.56
C GLY A 228 -4.70 -2.75 -11.80
N VAL A 229 -3.69 -1.89 -11.69
CA VAL A 229 -2.86 -1.48 -12.85
C VAL A 229 -2.24 -2.69 -13.53
N PRO A 230 -2.37 -2.84 -14.86
CA PRO A 230 -1.67 -3.88 -15.61
C PRO A 230 -0.18 -3.59 -15.70
N GLN A 231 0.64 -4.64 -15.84
CA GLN A 231 2.06 -4.51 -16.14
C GLN A 231 2.23 -3.89 -17.53
N SER A 232 3.23 -3.04 -17.71
CA SER A 232 3.52 -2.48 -19.04
C SER A 232 4.16 -3.53 -19.95
N ALA A 233 3.81 -3.50 -21.24
CA ALA A 233 4.39 -4.39 -22.24
C ALA A 233 5.92 -4.21 -22.38
N GLY A 234 6.41 -2.97 -22.25
CA GLY A 234 7.83 -2.63 -22.32
C GLY A 234 8.62 -2.83 -21.01
N GLY A 235 8.08 -3.61 -20.07
CA GLY A 235 8.68 -3.69 -18.73
C GLY A 235 8.55 -2.38 -17.96
N GLY A 236 9.15 -2.30 -16.78
CA GLY A 236 9.14 -1.09 -15.96
C GLY A 236 9.98 0.02 -16.58
N ASN A 237 9.45 0.75 -17.54
CA ASN A 237 10.16 1.79 -18.29
C ASN A 237 10.39 3.05 -17.41
N PHE A 238 11.10 2.89 -16.30
CA PHE A 238 11.69 3.99 -15.57
C PHE A 238 13.13 4.18 -16.03
N GLY A 239 13.27 4.93 -17.11
CA GLY A 239 14.57 5.38 -17.58
C GLY A 239 15.17 4.63 -18.76
N GLY A 240 14.36 4.09 -19.67
CA GLY A 240 14.79 3.79 -21.03
C GLY A 240 16.00 2.85 -21.16
N ARG A 241 15.95 1.66 -20.54
CA ARG A 241 17.14 0.81 -20.57
C ARG A 241 16.87 -0.66 -20.37
N GLY A 242 16.17 -1.21 -21.29
CA GLY A 242 16.03 -2.66 -21.41
C GLY A 242 15.81 -3.08 -22.84
N GLY A 243 15.56 -2.18 -23.70
CA GLY A 243 15.34 -2.40 -25.12
C GLY A 243 15.21 -1.06 -25.84
N ALA A 244 15.37 -1.03 -27.15
CA ALA A 244 15.01 0.11 -27.97
C ALA A 244 13.54 0.47 -27.73
N ALA A 245 13.21 1.76 -27.83
CA ALA A 245 11.83 2.22 -27.69
C ALA A 245 10.92 1.41 -28.65
N GLY A 246 10.04 0.56 -28.07
CA GLY A 246 9.14 -0.29 -28.83
C GLY A 246 9.37 -1.80 -28.71
N GLU A 247 10.44 -2.26 -28.06
CA GLU A 247 10.62 -3.69 -27.81
C GLU A 247 9.75 -4.17 -26.66
N GLU A 248 9.07 -5.28 -26.86
CA GLU A 248 8.27 -5.95 -25.84
C GLU A 248 9.21 -6.67 -24.86
N HIS A 249 9.13 -6.33 -23.58
CA HIS A 249 9.89 -7.00 -22.54
C HIS A 249 9.18 -8.29 -22.11
N SER A 250 9.88 -9.43 -22.17
CA SER A 250 9.37 -10.68 -21.62
C SER A 250 9.97 -10.98 -20.25
N TYR A 251 9.10 -11.31 -19.29
CA TYR A 251 9.52 -11.83 -17.98
C TYR A 251 9.84 -13.32 -18.01
N LEU A 252 9.47 -14.03 -19.09
CA LEU A 252 9.71 -15.47 -19.25
C LEU A 252 11.15 -15.75 -19.69
N THR A 253 12.11 -15.32 -18.86
CA THR A 253 13.53 -15.60 -19.07
C THR A 253 13.97 -16.85 -18.29
N PRO A 254 15.00 -17.57 -18.74
CA PRO A 254 15.53 -18.71 -17.99
C PRO A 254 15.92 -18.32 -16.55
N THR A 255 15.66 -19.21 -15.60
CA THR A 255 16.11 -19.08 -14.21
C THR A 255 17.20 -20.10 -13.94
N SER A 256 18.11 -19.77 -13.02
CA SER A 256 19.09 -20.71 -12.51
C SER A 256 18.38 -21.86 -11.77
N ASP A 257 18.77 -23.10 -12.07
CA ASP A 257 18.28 -24.30 -11.39
C ASP A 257 18.57 -24.26 -9.87
N LYS A 258 19.61 -23.54 -9.46
CA LYS A 258 19.97 -23.33 -8.06
C LYS A 258 18.85 -22.66 -7.25
N PHE A 259 17.99 -21.86 -7.90
CA PHE A 259 16.94 -21.06 -7.27
C PHE A 259 15.53 -21.38 -7.80
N VAL A 260 15.30 -22.59 -8.29
CA VAL A 260 13.97 -23.00 -8.80
C VAL A 260 12.92 -22.93 -7.68
N LEU A 261 13.26 -23.32 -6.46
CA LEU A 261 12.38 -23.16 -5.30
C LEU A 261 12.67 -21.82 -4.62
N THR A 262 11.79 -20.86 -4.81
CA THR A 262 11.74 -19.65 -4.01
C THR A 262 10.85 -19.92 -2.80
N VAL A 263 11.35 -20.66 -1.84
CA VAL A 263 10.70 -20.68 -0.53
C VAL A 263 10.88 -19.29 0.05
N SER A 264 9.86 -18.48 -0.10
CA SER A 264 9.88 -17.13 0.47
C SER A 264 10.12 -17.25 1.98
N LYS A 265 11.34 -17.00 2.42
CA LYS A 265 11.65 -16.79 3.86
C LYS A 265 10.90 -15.57 4.40
N VAL A 266 10.03 -15.00 3.58
CA VAL A 266 9.27 -13.79 3.84
C VAL A 266 8.03 -14.05 4.67
N ALA A 267 7.38 -15.19 4.57
CA ALA A 267 6.37 -15.58 5.55
C ALA A 267 7.06 -16.25 6.75
N PRO A 268 6.48 -16.19 7.94
CA PRO A 268 6.89 -17.09 9.02
C PRO A 268 6.45 -18.50 8.62
N VAL A 269 7.12 -19.07 7.62
CA VAL A 269 6.94 -20.45 7.26
C VAL A 269 7.60 -21.24 8.37
N LYS A 270 6.80 -22.02 9.11
CA LYS A 270 7.38 -23.15 9.86
C LYS A 270 8.17 -23.95 8.83
N THR A 271 9.48 -23.97 8.96
CA THR A 271 10.34 -24.73 8.06
C THR A 271 9.78 -26.13 7.98
N PRO A 272 9.27 -26.61 6.84
CA PRO A 272 8.75 -27.96 6.75
C PRO A 272 9.88 -28.91 7.03
N ALA A 273 9.59 -30.00 7.74
CA ALA A 273 10.50 -31.14 7.79
C ALA A 273 10.87 -31.53 6.35
N ALA A 274 12.15 -31.82 6.13
CA ALA A 274 12.75 -32.06 4.82
C ALA A 274 11.81 -32.72 3.82
N GLY A 275 11.49 -32.05 2.74
CA GLY A 275 10.83 -32.61 1.55
C GLY A 275 9.45 -32.12 1.17
N LYS A 276 8.74 -31.35 2.01
CA LYS A 276 7.45 -30.76 1.64
C LYS A 276 7.41 -29.28 2.05
N VAL A 277 7.44 -28.41 1.07
CA VAL A 277 7.23 -26.98 1.27
C VAL A 277 5.76 -26.69 1.06
N GLU A 278 4.98 -26.61 2.12
CA GLU A 278 3.66 -25.98 2.08
C GLU A 278 3.83 -24.49 2.33
N VAL A 279 3.91 -23.73 1.25
CA VAL A 279 3.80 -22.27 1.35
C VAL A 279 2.30 -21.96 1.29
N PRO A 280 1.71 -21.37 2.34
CA PRO A 280 0.32 -21.01 2.29
C PRO A 280 0.12 -20.02 1.14
N THR A 281 -0.82 -20.30 0.26
CA THR A 281 -1.20 -19.42 -0.86
C THR A 281 -1.86 -18.12 -0.36
N VAL A 282 -2.36 -18.15 0.87
CA VAL A 282 -2.85 -16.99 1.63
C VAL A 282 -2.28 -17.10 3.03
N LEU A 283 -1.64 -16.05 3.52
CA LEU A 283 -1.16 -16.02 4.91
C LEU A 283 -2.39 -16.03 5.84
N ASP A 284 -2.46 -17.04 6.72
CA ASP A 284 -3.40 -17.04 7.81
C ASP A 284 -3.14 -15.81 8.69
N ARG A 285 -4.10 -14.92 8.75
CA ARG A 285 -4.02 -13.76 9.60
C ARG A 285 -4.59 -14.10 10.96
N PRO A 286 -3.85 -13.78 12.05
CA PRO A 286 -4.42 -13.91 13.37
C PRO A 286 -5.69 -13.07 13.46
N ALA A 287 -6.72 -13.61 14.14
CA ALA A 287 -7.92 -12.85 14.46
C ALA A 287 -7.55 -11.53 15.15
N LEU A 288 -8.39 -10.51 14.98
CA LEU A 288 -8.21 -9.24 15.69
C LEU A 288 -8.24 -9.47 17.21
N GLU A 289 -7.54 -8.65 17.94
CA GLU A 289 -7.51 -8.69 19.40
C GLU A 289 -8.91 -8.49 19.98
N SER A 290 -9.23 -9.25 21.03
CA SER A 290 -10.44 -9.00 21.81
C SER A 290 -10.45 -7.58 22.41
N PRO A 291 -11.60 -7.01 22.75
CA PRO A 291 -11.68 -5.66 23.30
C PRO A 291 -10.74 -5.42 24.49
N SER A 292 -10.61 -6.38 25.40
CA SER A 292 -9.71 -6.25 26.55
C SER A 292 -8.23 -6.25 26.14
N LYS A 293 -7.82 -7.08 25.19
CA LYS A 293 -6.45 -7.08 24.65
C LYS A 293 -6.15 -5.83 23.85
N LEU A 294 -7.13 -5.30 23.13
CA LEU A 294 -7.02 -4.03 22.43
C LEU A 294 -6.73 -2.88 23.40
N GLU A 295 -7.50 -2.77 24.49
CA GLU A 295 -7.26 -1.72 25.50
C GLU A 295 -5.88 -1.86 26.14
N GLN A 296 -5.43 -3.07 26.42
CA GLN A 296 -4.07 -3.32 26.93
C GLN A 296 -2.99 -2.87 25.93
N ALA A 297 -3.17 -3.17 24.65
CA ALA A 297 -2.23 -2.77 23.59
C ALA A 297 -2.17 -1.25 23.43
N LEU A 298 -3.31 -0.57 23.47
CA LEU A 298 -3.37 0.89 23.39
C LEU A 298 -2.77 1.56 24.62
N ALA A 299 -3.03 1.03 25.81
CA ALA A 299 -2.41 1.53 27.05
C ALA A 299 -0.87 1.33 27.04
N ALA A 300 -0.39 0.20 26.57
CA ALA A 300 1.04 -0.05 26.37
C ALA A 300 1.64 0.92 25.35
N ALA A 301 0.95 1.15 24.22
CA ALA A 301 1.40 2.08 23.20
C ALA A 301 1.45 3.54 23.66
N ALA A 302 0.52 3.95 24.53
CA ALA A 302 0.53 5.31 25.12
C ALA A 302 1.76 5.57 26.00
N ASN A 303 2.32 4.52 26.61
CA ASN A 303 3.43 4.61 27.56
C ASN A 303 4.79 4.18 27.00
N ARG A 304 4.85 3.79 25.71
CA ARG A 304 6.11 3.34 25.09
C ARG A 304 7.05 4.53 24.83
N LYS A 305 8.35 4.25 24.77
CA LYS A 305 9.36 5.23 24.38
C LYS A 305 9.66 5.12 22.89
N PRO A 306 9.86 6.25 22.19
CA PRO A 306 10.29 6.20 20.80
C PRO A 306 11.62 5.43 20.66
N ARG A 307 11.70 4.58 19.63
CA ARG A 307 12.92 3.85 19.26
C ARG A 307 13.85 4.68 18.39
N LEU A 308 13.29 5.61 17.61
CA LEU A 308 14.00 6.48 16.68
C LEU A 308 13.85 7.93 17.10
N PRO A 309 14.78 8.83 16.70
CA PRO A 309 14.79 10.22 17.14
C PRO A 309 13.51 10.98 16.79
N VAL A 310 12.88 11.59 17.77
CA VAL A 310 11.77 12.52 17.59
C VAL A 310 12.31 13.92 17.86
N THR A 311 12.28 14.78 16.85
CA THR A 311 12.75 16.17 16.92
C THR A 311 12.01 16.92 18.05
N ASP A 312 12.69 17.78 18.79
CA ASP A 312 12.05 18.67 19.75
C ASP A 312 11.05 19.62 19.06
N GLU A 313 10.12 20.15 19.85
CA GLU A 313 9.01 20.93 19.28
C GLU A 313 9.48 22.24 18.62
N THR A 314 10.51 22.88 19.14
CA THR A 314 11.04 24.15 18.59
C THR A 314 11.66 23.92 17.23
N THR A 315 12.51 22.91 17.11
CA THR A 315 13.14 22.53 15.84
C THR A 315 12.10 22.03 14.84
N ALA A 316 11.14 21.19 15.28
CA ALA A 316 10.05 20.71 14.42
C ALA A 316 9.20 21.86 13.89
N ARG A 317 8.90 22.85 14.71
CA ARG A 317 8.12 24.03 14.29
C ARG A 317 8.85 24.88 13.26
N ALA A 318 10.16 25.02 13.39
CA ALA A 318 10.96 25.73 12.40
C ALA A 318 10.88 25.08 11.01
N VAL A 319 10.89 23.74 10.96
CA VAL A 319 10.74 22.95 9.71
C VAL A 319 9.31 22.98 9.18
N LEU A 320 8.30 22.87 10.06
CA LEU A 320 6.91 22.63 9.70
C LEU A 320 6.02 23.88 9.76
N LYS A 321 6.60 25.08 9.87
CA LYS A 321 5.90 26.36 10.11
C LYS A 321 4.70 26.61 9.19
N GLU A 322 4.76 26.13 7.93
CA GLU A 322 3.70 26.36 6.94
C GLU A 322 2.49 25.44 7.15
N ILE A 323 2.68 24.26 7.72
CA ILE A 323 1.61 23.26 7.92
C ILE A 323 1.20 23.09 9.39
N ALA A 324 2.04 23.52 10.33
CA ALA A 324 1.80 23.47 11.76
C ALA A 324 2.27 24.80 12.44
N PRO A 325 1.64 25.96 12.14
CA PRO A 325 2.10 27.27 12.63
C PRO A 325 1.87 27.45 14.13
N SER A 326 0.90 26.75 14.71
CA SER A 326 0.48 26.90 16.12
C SER A 326 -0.05 25.58 16.69
N GLY A 327 -0.26 25.54 17.99
CA GLY A 327 -0.70 24.35 18.72
C GLY A 327 0.41 23.29 18.91
N PRO A 328 0.14 22.18 19.59
CA PRO A 328 1.08 21.09 19.75
C PRO A 328 1.37 20.42 18.42
N ILE A 329 2.62 20.02 18.19
CA ILE A 329 3.03 19.29 16.97
C ILE A 329 2.97 17.79 17.29
N PRO A 330 2.13 16.99 16.56
CA PRO A 330 2.02 15.56 16.77
C PRO A 330 3.36 14.83 16.61
N GLY A 331 3.53 13.73 17.35
CA GLY A 331 4.76 12.94 17.34
C GLY A 331 5.20 12.52 15.95
N TRP A 332 4.27 12.11 15.07
CA TRP A 332 4.57 11.73 13.71
C TRP A 332 5.13 12.90 12.84
N MET A 333 4.65 14.11 13.05
CA MET A 333 5.19 15.30 12.37
C MET A 333 6.59 15.63 12.88
N ARG A 334 6.81 15.53 14.19
CA ARG A 334 8.12 15.73 14.81
C ARG A 334 9.14 14.69 14.34
N LEU A 335 8.68 13.46 14.10
CA LEU A 335 9.52 12.42 13.50
C LEU A 335 9.95 12.78 12.07
N LEU A 336 9.02 13.24 11.23
CA LEU A 336 9.30 13.68 9.86
C LEU A 336 10.19 14.94 9.79
N ALA A 337 10.14 15.80 10.81
CA ALA A 337 10.97 17.01 10.88
C ALA A 337 12.48 16.73 10.95
N ASN A 338 12.90 15.48 11.19
CA ASN A 338 14.31 15.08 11.01
C ASN A 338 14.81 15.24 9.57
N TYR A 339 13.89 15.36 8.59
CA TYR A 339 14.20 15.55 7.17
C TYR A 339 13.54 16.84 6.67
N PRO A 340 14.27 17.99 6.70
CA PRO A 340 13.69 19.29 6.38
C PRO A 340 13.10 19.39 4.97
N GLY A 341 13.63 18.64 4.01
CA GLY A 341 13.11 18.57 2.64
C GLY A 341 12.09 17.46 2.45
N ALA A 342 12.51 16.20 2.47
CA ALA A 342 11.67 15.04 2.19
C ALA A 342 10.57 14.84 3.25
N GLY A 343 10.87 15.04 4.52
CA GLY A 343 9.93 14.89 5.63
C GLY A 343 8.85 15.96 5.62
N LEU A 344 9.22 17.23 5.38
CA LEU A 344 8.26 18.33 5.21
C LEU A 344 7.29 18.04 4.05
N ARG A 345 7.81 17.62 2.89
CA ARG A 345 6.97 17.27 1.74
C ARG A 345 6.03 16.10 2.05
N THR A 346 6.52 15.09 2.77
CA THR A 346 5.69 13.96 3.21
C THR A 346 4.60 14.41 4.16
N ALA A 347 4.92 15.22 5.17
CA ALA A 347 3.95 15.76 6.11
C ALA A 347 2.89 16.62 5.40
N THR A 348 3.33 17.47 4.46
CA THR A 348 2.44 18.28 3.61
C THR A 348 1.50 17.39 2.80
N GLY A 349 2.00 16.29 2.24
CA GLY A 349 1.20 15.29 1.51
C GLY A 349 0.09 14.67 2.37
N PHE A 350 0.38 14.31 3.62
CA PHE A 350 -0.66 13.81 4.55
C PHE A 350 -1.74 14.85 4.82
N VAL A 351 -1.33 16.09 5.12
CA VAL A 351 -2.28 17.19 5.38
C VAL A 351 -3.11 17.49 4.13
N ALA A 352 -2.48 17.54 2.95
CA ALA A 352 -3.18 17.80 1.69
C ALA A 352 -4.18 16.68 1.36
N THR A 353 -3.80 15.41 1.51
CA THR A 353 -4.69 14.28 1.27
C THR A 353 -5.93 14.33 2.16
N ALA A 354 -5.77 14.67 3.44
CA ALA A 354 -6.88 14.82 4.35
C ALA A 354 -7.81 15.98 3.96
N LYS A 355 -7.27 17.07 3.42
CA LYS A 355 -8.04 18.25 3.00
C LYS A 355 -8.74 18.09 1.64
N SER A 356 -8.10 17.43 0.69
CA SER A 356 -8.58 17.30 -0.69
C SER A 356 -9.52 16.11 -0.92
N SER A 357 -9.71 15.27 0.06
CA SER A 357 -10.59 14.09 -0.05
C SER A 357 -12.06 14.49 0.01
N ASP A 358 -12.87 14.00 -0.94
CA ASP A 358 -14.33 14.10 -0.92
C ASP A 358 -14.99 13.12 0.05
N LEU A 359 -14.24 12.14 0.57
CA LEU A 359 -14.73 11.23 1.61
C LEU A 359 -15.06 12.03 2.87
N SER A 360 -16.21 11.74 3.48
CA SER A 360 -16.61 12.45 4.70
C SER A 360 -15.58 12.28 5.82
N PRO A 361 -15.43 13.25 6.73
CA PRO A 361 -14.53 13.12 7.87
C PRO A 361 -14.77 11.85 8.69
N LEU A 362 -16.05 11.47 8.85
CA LEU A 362 -16.40 10.25 9.56
C LEU A 362 -15.91 9.00 8.82
N LEU A 363 -16.19 8.89 7.53
CA LEU A 363 -15.74 7.74 6.74
C LEU A 363 -14.21 7.62 6.73
N ARG A 364 -13.48 8.74 6.63
CA ARG A 364 -12.00 8.72 6.74
C ARG A 364 -11.52 8.19 8.08
N ALA A 365 -12.11 8.65 9.17
CA ALA A 365 -11.74 8.16 10.52
C ALA A 365 -12.11 6.68 10.70
N GLN A 366 -13.18 6.20 10.10
CA GLN A 366 -13.56 4.78 10.06
C GLN A 366 -12.56 3.96 9.22
N ILE A 367 -12.12 4.49 8.08
CA ILE A 367 -11.07 3.87 7.25
C ILE A 367 -9.75 3.80 8.04
N ASP A 368 -9.36 4.89 8.72
CA ASP A 368 -8.18 4.91 9.59
C ASP A 368 -8.23 3.80 10.65
N TRP A 369 -9.38 3.64 11.30
CA TRP A 369 -9.59 2.59 12.29
C TRP A 369 -9.39 1.20 11.68
N VAL A 370 -10.10 0.87 10.58
CA VAL A 370 -10.05 -0.49 10.02
C VAL A 370 -8.66 -0.84 9.47
N ILE A 371 -7.92 0.14 8.94
CA ILE A 371 -6.55 -0.07 8.45
C ILE A 371 -5.59 -0.27 9.61
N ALA A 372 -5.61 0.63 10.59
CA ALA A 372 -4.75 0.54 11.76
C ALA A 372 -5.00 -0.75 12.57
N ARG A 373 -6.26 -1.21 12.65
CA ARG A 373 -6.62 -2.52 13.23
C ARG A 373 -6.03 -3.67 12.41
N GLN A 374 -6.10 -3.57 11.09
CA GLN A 374 -5.54 -4.58 10.19
C GLN A 374 -4.01 -4.66 10.30
N ASP A 375 -3.33 -3.52 10.38
CA ASP A 375 -1.88 -3.42 10.51
C ASP A 375 -1.42 -3.55 11.97
N ARG A 376 -2.34 -3.47 12.95
CA ARG A 376 -2.04 -3.35 14.38
C ARG A 376 -1.10 -2.18 14.69
N ALA A 377 -1.31 -1.09 13.99
CA ALA A 377 -0.54 0.13 14.14
C ALA A 377 -1.11 0.94 15.32
N TRP A 378 -0.57 0.72 16.50
CA TRP A 378 -1.16 1.19 17.75
C TRP A 378 -1.18 2.71 17.88
N TYR A 379 -0.14 3.40 17.39
CA TYR A 379 -0.15 4.87 17.34
C TYR A 379 -1.30 5.38 16.46
N ALA A 380 -1.36 4.88 15.23
CA ALA A 380 -2.39 5.26 14.27
C ALA A 380 -3.80 4.92 14.77
N LEU A 381 -3.94 3.79 15.45
CA LEU A 381 -5.23 3.36 16.02
C LEU A 381 -5.68 4.28 17.16
N GLY A 382 -4.74 4.73 18.01
CA GLY A 382 -5.04 5.73 19.03
C GLY A 382 -5.55 7.04 18.43
N GLU A 383 -4.88 7.52 17.39
CA GLU A 383 -5.30 8.73 16.67
C GLU A 383 -6.67 8.56 15.97
N ALA A 384 -6.91 7.40 15.34
CA ALA A 384 -8.21 7.09 14.74
C ALA A 384 -9.33 7.07 15.79
N ARG A 385 -9.09 6.48 16.97
CA ARG A 385 -10.05 6.47 18.08
C ARG A 385 -10.39 7.87 18.58
N LYS A 386 -9.37 8.74 18.72
CA LYS A 386 -9.58 10.15 19.10
C LYS A 386 -10.43 10.87 18.05
N ALA A 387 -10.11 10.71 16.78
CA ALA A 387 -10.85 11.32 15.69
C ALA A 387 -12.32 10.86 15.65
N LEU A 388 -12.58 9.56 15.81
CA LEU A 388 -13.92 9.00 15.85
C LEU A 388 -14.73 9.54 17.04
N ARG A 389 -14.14 9.60 18.23
CA ARG A 389 -14.79 10.18 19.42
C ARG A 389 -15.08 11.68 19.24
N ALA A 390 -14.15 12.45 18.64
CA ALA A 390 -14.36 13.86 18.33
C ALA A 390 -15.50 14.07 17.32
N LEU A 391 -15.78 13.07 16.46
CA LEU A 391 -16.91 13.06 15.53
C LEU A 391 -18.19 12.46 16.15
N GLY A 392 -18.23 12.27 17.47
CA GLY A 392 -19.42 11.86 18.20
C GLY A 392 -19.67 10.34 18.21
N GLN A 393 -18.68 9.52 17.79
CA GLN A 393 -18.83 8.06 17.82
C GLN A 393 -18.62 7.52 19.23
N THR A 394 -19.55 6.67 19.68
CA THR A 394 -19.41 5.93 20.94
C THR A 394 -18.42 4.77 20.79
N ASP A 395 -17.88 4.28 21.90
CA ASP A 395 -16.97 3.13 21.88
C ASP A 395 -17.64 1.86 21.31
N ALA A 396 -18.95 1.70 21.51
CA ALA A 396 -19.72 0.61 20.93
C ALA A 396 -19.77 0.72 19.38
N GLN A 397 -19.98 1.92 18.84
CA GLN A 397 -19.97 2.16 17.39
C GLN A 397 -18.56 1.94 16.80
N ILE A 398 -17.52 2.36 17.53
CA ILE A 398 -16.13 2.13 17.11
C ILE A 398 -15.82 0.62 17.09
N ALA A 399 -16.21 -0.11 18.13
CA ALA A 399 -16.01 -1.55 18.20
C ALA A 399 -16.78 -2.32 17.10
N ALA A 400 -17.97 -1.84 16.69
CA ALA A 400 -18.74 -2.41 15.60
C ALA A 400 -18.00 -2.37 14.23
N LEU A 401 -17.04 -1.47 14.05
CA LEU A 401 -16.19 -1.42 12.86
C LEU A 401 -15.33 -2.68 12.68
N ASP A 402 -14.99 -3.37 13.76
CA ASP A 402 -14.20 -4.60 13.72
C ASP A 402 -15.07 -5.83 13.34
N GLY A 403 -16.39 -5.75 13.54
CA GLY A 403 -17.36 -6.82 13.34
C GLY A 403 -18.29 -6.62 12.13
N ASP A 404 -19.58 -6.65 12.40
CA ASP A 404 -20.66 -6.66 11.41
C ASP A 404 -20.99 -5.26 10.83
N GLN A 405 -20.36 -4.21 11.36
CA GLN A 405 -20.55 -2.83 10.91
C GLN A 405 -22.02 -2.37 10.93
N GLN A 406 -22.76 -2.74 11.99
CA GLN A 406 -24.15 -2.33 12.16
C GLN A 406 -24.29 -0.81 12.15
N GLY A 407 -25.34 -0.32 11.52
CA GLY A 407 -25.65 1.12 11.39
C GLY A 407 -24.83 1.86 10.34
N ILE A 408 -23.91 1.18 9.62
CA ILE A 408 -23.14 1.78 8.51
C ILE A 408 -23.89 1.55 7.20
N SER A 409 -23.91 2.56 6.32
CA SER A 409 -24.53 2.46 5.00
C SER A 409 -23.89 1.34 4.17
N GLU A 410 -24.64 0.77 3.23
CA GLU A 410 -24.14 -0.27 2.34
C GLU A 410 -22.93 0.22 1.52
N LYS A 411 -22.99 1.47 1.04
CA LYS A 411 -21.89 2.15 0.36
C LYS A 411 -20.63 2.23 1.23
N ASP A 412 -20.75 2.75 2.46
CA ASP A 412 -19.59 2.93 3.34
C ASP A 412 -19.03 1.58 3.79
N ARG A 413 -19.89 0.58 4.04
CA ARG A 413 -19.49 -0.78 4.36
C ARG A 413 -18.66 -1.41 3.24
N ALA A 414 -19.05 -1.21 1.98
CA ALA A 414 -18.27 -1.68 0.83
C ALA A 414 -16.89 -1.02 0.78
N LEU A 415 -16.79 0.29 1.03
CA LEU A 415 -15.52 1.02 1.08
C LEU A 415 -14.65 0.59 2.27
N LEU A 416 -15.22 0.36 3.45
CA LEU A 416 -14.49 -0.15 4.62
C LEU A 416 -13.97 -1.57 4.39
N THR A 417 -14.77 -2.44 3.77
CA THR A 417 -14.34 -3.79 3.39
C THR A 417 -13.22 -3.74 2.36
N PHE A 418 -13.35 -2.86 1.37
CA PHE A 418 -12.31 -2.62 0.37
C PHE A 418 -11.00 -2.16 1.03
N ALA A 419 -11.06 -1.14 1.90
CA ALA A 419 -9.89 -0.60 2.60
C ALA A 419 -9.21 -1.66 3.49
N ARG A 420 -9.98 -2.41 4.27
CA ARG A 420 -9.47 -3.49 5.13
C ARG A 420 -8.73 -4.56 4.34
N ASN A 421 -9.32 -5.02 3.24
CA ASN A 421 -8.74 -6.11 2.44
C ASN A 421 -7.55 -5.63 1.61
N LEU A 422 -7.53 -4.35 1.21
CA LEU A 422 -6.40 -3.73 0.55
C LEU A 422 -5.23 -3.48 1.51
N ALA A 423 -5.51 -3.07 2.76
CA ALA A 423 -4.48 -2.84 3.78
C ALA A 423 -3.73 -4.12 4.15
N ALA A 424 -4.35 -5.24 3.96
CA ALA A 424 -3.77 -6.54 4.23
C ALA A 424 -2.39 -6.76 3.59
N SER A 425 -1.46 -7.46 4.27
CA SER A 425 -0.14 -7.86 3.76
C SER A 425 0.00 -9.40 3.80
N PRO A 426 -0.08 -10.07 2.64
CA PRO A 426 -0.47 -9.57 1.32
C PRO A 426 -1.91 -9.09 1.24
N ALA A 427 -2.20 -8.22 0.25
CA ALA A 427 -3.56 -7.76 0.01
C ALA A 427 -4.48 -8.94 -0.38
N VAL A 428 -5.66 -9.01 0.26
CA VAL A 428 -6.67 -10.05 0.01
C VAL A 428 -7.91 -9.52 -0.71
N LEU A 429 -7.81 -8.30 -1.24
CA LEU A 429 -8.87 -7.68 -2.02
C LEU A 429 -9.12 -8.47 -3.31
N THR A 430 -10.38 -8.90 -3.53
CA THR A 430 -10.80 -9.58 -4.75
C THR A 430 -11.32 -8.60 -5.80
N ASP A 431 -11.32 -9.02 -7.07
CA ASP A 431 -11.89 -8.20 -8.16
C ASP A 431 -13.42 -8.03 -7.98
N ALA A 432 -14.12 -9.03 -7.42
CA ALA A 432 -15.54 -8.93 -7.10
C ALA A 432 -15.83 -7.87 -6.01
N GLN A 433 -15.02 -7.82 -4.96
CA GLN A 433 -15.15 -6.79 -3.92
C GLN A 433 -14.88 -5.39 -4.46
N ALA A 434 -13.89 -5.28 -5.37
CA ALA A 434 -13.58 -4.01 -6.02
C ALA A 434 -14.73 -3.56 -6.95
N ALA A 435 -15.30 -4.48 -7.73
CA ALA A 435 -16.44 -4.21 -8.60
C ALA A 435 -17.67 -3.79 -7.79
N GLU A 436 -17.94 -4.46 -6.66
CA GLU A 436 -19.03 -4.11 -5.77
C GLU A 436 -18.85 -2.72 -5.13
N ALA A 437 -17.65 -2.40 -4.67
CA ALA A 437 -17.34 -1.05 -4.17
C ALA A 437 -17.55 0.03 -5.25
N VAL A 438 -17.10 -0.23 -6.49
CA VAL A 438 -17.33 0.67 -7.62
C VAL A 438 -18.83 0.82 -7.93
N ARG A 439 -19.58 -0.27 -7.89
CA ARG A 439 -21.04 -0.24 -8.12
C ARG A 439 -21.78 0.59 -7.09
N LEU A 440 -21.42 0.48 -5.81
CA LEU A 440 -22.12 1.14 -4.70
C LEU A 440 -21.64 2.60 -4.48
N ALA A 441 -20.34 2.84 -4.58
CA ALA A 441 -19.73 4.11 -4.24
C ALA A 441 -19.27 4.93 -5.46
N GLY A 442 -19.17 4.31 -6.62
CA GLY A 442 -18.64 4.92 -7.83
C GLY A 442 -17.10 4.95 -7.88
N PRO A 443 -16.55 5.16 -9.08
CA PRO A 443 -15.09 5.07 -9.31
C PRO A 443 -14.30 6.16 -8.56
N ARG A 444 -14.90 7.33 -8.32
CA ARG A 444 -14.26 8.45 -7.60
C ARG A 444 -13.99 8.09 -6.14
N ASP A 445 -15.02 7.68 -5.40
CA ASP A 445 -14.89 7.36 -3.97
C ASP A 445 -13.99 6.15 -3.75
N VAL A 446 -14.05 5.15 -4.65
CA VAL A 446 -13.15 4.00 -4.60
C VAL A 446 -11.69 4.43 -4.85
N THR A 447 -11.44 5.31 -5.83
CA THR A 447 -10.08 5.83 -6.08
C THR A 447 -9.54 6.60 -4.87
N GLN A 448 -10.36 7.43 -4.26
CA GLN A 448 -9.99 8.17 -3.04
C GLN A 448 -9.73 7.22 -1.87
N THR A 449 -10.53 6.17 -1.72
CA THR A 449 -10.31 5.12 -0.71
C THR A 449 -8.98 4.40 -0.93
N VAL A 450 -8.65 4.05 -2.19
CA VAL A 450 -7.34 3.46 -2.52
C VAL A 450 -6.19 4.39 -2.14
N HIS A 451 -6.30 5.66 -2.54
CA HIS A 451 -5.26 6.65 -2.23
C HIS A 451 -5.09 6.83 -0.72
N TYR A 452 -6.20 6.98 0.00
CA TYR A 452 -6.19 7.15 1.44
C TYR A 452 -5.60 5.91 2.15
N THR A 453 -6.00 4.71 1.75
CA THR A 453 -5.44 3.45 2.26
C THR A 453 -3.94 3.36 2.01
N ALA A 454 -3.47 3.79 0.83
CA ALA A 454 -2.07 3.82 0.50
C ALA A 454 -1.28 4.77 1.42
N MET A 455 -1.80 5.99 1.66
CA MET A 455 -1.18 6.93 2.60
C MET A 455 -1.13 6.37 4.02
N ARG A 456 -2.20 5.72 4.49
CA ARG A 456 -2.23 5.12 5.83
C ARG A 456 -1.23 3.96 5.95
N ALA A 457 -1.04 3.15 4.92
CA ALA A 457 -0.04 2.10 4.92
C ALA A 457 1.40 2.63 5.12
N LEU A 458 1.73 3.81 4.58
CA LEU A 458 2.98 4.51 4.89
C LEU A 458 2.99 4.97 6.35
N PHE A 459 1.92 5.64 6.79
CA PHE A 459 1.80 6.21 8.13
C PHE A 459 1.98 5.16 9.22
N ASP A 460 1.25 4.06 9.11
CA ASP A 460 1.25 2.98 10.09
C ASP A 460 2.64 2.37 10.25
N ARG A 461 3.37 2.20 9.15
CA ARG A 461 4.68 1.56 9.18
C ARG A 461 5.77 2.44 9.78
N PHE A 462 5.87 3.71 9.42
CA PHE A 462 6.95 4.53 10.00
C PHE A 462 6.67 4.91 11.47
N THR A 463 5.40 5.05 11.85
CA THR A 463 5.04 5.33 13.25
C THR A 463 5.28 4.12 14.16
N GLU A 464 5.00 2.89 13.65
CA GLU A 464 5.31 1.66 14.38
C GLU A 464 6.83 1.36 14.40
N ALA A 465 7.56 1.59 13.29
CA ALA A 465 9.02 1.47 13.29
C ALA A 465 9.66 2.38 14.35
N ALA A 466 9.21 3.61 14.43
CA ALA A 466 9.69 4.56 15.42
C ALA A 466 9.19 4.27 16.84
N GLY A 467 8.21 3.39 17.02
CA GLY A 467 7.63 3.10 18.33
C GLY A 467 7.02 4.33 18.99
N LEU A 468 6.35 5.19 18.21
CA LEU A 468 5.78 6.42 18.75
C LEU A 468 4.75 6.14 19.82
N PRO A 469 4.81 6.81 21.01
CA PRO A 469 3.72 6.81 21.97
C PRO A 469 2.52 7.53 21.37
N ILE A 470 1.30 7.07 21.71
CA ILE A 470 0.07 7.77 21.31
C ILE A 470 0.13 9.18 21.91
N ASP A 471 -0.09 10.20 21.09
CA ASP A 471 -0.10 11.58 21.56
C ASP A 471 -1.17 11.77 22.65
N PRO A 472 -1.00 12.68 23.63
CA PRO A 472 -1.92 12.88 24.74
C PRO A 472 -3.31 13.42 24.32
#